data_14eaea670015c94c248f8b07faff0102
#
_entry.id   14eaea670015c94c248f8b07faff0102
#
_cell.length_a   1.000
_cell.length_b   1.000
_cell.length_c   1.000
_cell.angle_alpha   90.00
_cell.angle_beta   90.00
_cell.angle_gamma   90.00
#
_symmetry.space_group_name_H-M   'P 1'
#
loop_
_entity.id
_entity.type
_entity.pdbx_description
1 polymer ?
#
loop_
_entity_poly.entity_id
_entity_poly.type
_entity_poly.pdbx_seq_one_letter_code
_entity_poly.pdbx_strand_id
1 'polypeptide(L)'
;DVIYKGYGGVDCVEAGGPPAGAGCGGYVVGETVKLLKELNAFDEYDVILFDVLGDVVCGGFAAPLNYSDYCMIVTDNGFDALFAANRIAASVREKARTHSLRLAGLIGNRTSKRDLIDKYIESVPMPVLEILPLIEDIRVSRVKGKTIFEMAETDPSLKPVTQYYLNIADQILAQPEGVIPSETKDRDLFALLSDFYLNPPEDAPKAESELDL
;
A
#
# COMPACT_ATOMS: atom_id res chain seq x y z
N ASP A 1 12.89 24.45 -6.86
CA ASP A 1 12.58 23.68 -5.64
C ASP A 1 11.87 22.39 -6.06
N VAL A 2 12.37 21.24 -5.61
CA VAL A 2 11.79 19.91 -5.88
C VAL A 2 11.13 19.32 -4.63
N ILE A 3 11.31 19.97 -3.47
CA ILE A 3 10.73 19.57 -2.19
C ILE A 3 9.68 20.62 -1.79
N TYR A 4 8.46 20.13 -1.52
CA TYR A 4 7.31 20.93 -1.17
C TYR A 4 6.88 20.64 0.26
N LYS A 5 6.56 21.68 1.03
CA LYS A 5 6.03 21.51 2.40
C LYS A 5 4.56 21.17 2.37
N GLY A 6 4.22 20.02 2.93
CA GLY A 6 2.85 19.56 3.15
C GLY A 6 2.35 19.86 4.56
N TYR A 7 1.16 19.37 4.86
CA TYR A 7 0.55 19.47 6.18
C TYR A 7 1.40 18.79 7.25
N GLY A 8 1.40 19.36 8.46
CA GLY A 8 2.13 18.81 9.61
C GLY A 8 3.66 18.85 9.48
N GLY A 9 4.18 19.59 8.50
CA GLY A 9 5.63 19.70 8.26
C GLY A 9 6.21 18.54 7.43
N VAL A 10 5.36 17.71 6.85
CA VAL A 10 5.79 16.63 5.95
C VAL A 10 6.36 17.24 4.67
N ASP A 11 7.53 16.81 4.27
CA ASP A 11 8.12 17.17 2.99
C ASP A 11 7.71 16.19 1.89
N CYS A 12 7.29 16.72 0.77
CA CYS A 12 6.77 15.96 -0.36
C CYS A 12 7.64 16.17 -1.61
N VAL A 13 7.93 15.07 -2.29
CA VAL A 13 8.63 15.08 -3.58
C VAL A 13 7.82 14.28 -4.58
N GLU A 14 7.64 14.82 -5.78
CA GLU A 14 7.04 14.09 -6.90
C GLU A 14 8.13 13.74 -7.92
N ALA A 15 8.30 12.44 -8.20
CA ALA A 15 9.29 11.99 -9.17
C ALA A 15 8.90 12.32 -10.62
N GLY A 16 7.62 12.62 -10.87
CA GLY A 16 7.09 12.81 -12.21
C GLY A 16 7.12 11.52 -13.04
N GLY A 17 6.85 11.68 -14.33
CA GLY A 17 6.91 10.58 -15.29
C GLY A 17 7.26 11.11 -16.69
N PRO A 18 7.85 10.28 -17.56
CA PRO A 18 8.06 10.66 -18.93
C PRO A 18 6.72 10.82 -19.67
N PRO A 19 6.65 11.60 -20.74
CA PRO A 19 5.49 11.61 -21.61
C PRO A 19 5.16 10.20 -22.10
N ALA A 20 3.88 9.95 -22.40
CA ALA A 20 3.43 8.65 -22.89
C ALA A 20 4.29 8.19 -24.10
N GLY A 21 4.83 6.98 -24.01
CA GLY A 21 5.71 6.39 -25.03
C GLY A 21 7.18 6.86 -25.03
N ALA A 22 7.57 7.73 -24.11
CA ALA A 22 8.93 8.32 -24.09
C ALA A 22 9.90 7.66 -23.08
N GLY A 23 9.52 6.54 -22.45
CA GLY A 23 10.40 5.84 -21.54
C GLY A 23 9.68 5.17 -20.37
N CYS A 24 10.45 4.61 -19.43
CA CYS A 24 9.94 3.93 -18.25
C CYS A 24 9.94 4.88 -17.04
N GLY A 25 8.78 5.02 -16.35
CA GLY A 25 8.66 5.80 -15.11
C GLY A 25 9.64 5.36 -14.03
N GLY A 26 9.98 4.06 -14.00
CA GLY A 26 10.93 3.52 -13.04
C GLY A 26 12.35 4.08 -13.15
N TYR A 27 12.77 4.43 -14.34
CA TYR A 27 14.05 5.12 -14.50
C TYR A 27 14.03 6.50 -13.82
N VAL A 28 12.94 7.26 -14.03
CA VAL A 28 12.79 8.59 -13.40
C VAL A 28 12.77 8.50 -11.90
N VAL A 29 12.02 7.53 -11.33
CA VAL A 29 12.02 7.28 -9.86
C VAL A 29 13.42 6.95 -9.37
N GLY A 30 14.15 6.05 -10.04
CA GLY A 30 15.52 5.69 -9.69
C GLY A 30 16.48 6.88 -9.67
N GLU A 31 16.43 7.73 -10.70
CA GLU A 31 17.27 8.93 -10.77
C GLU A 31 16.85 9.97 -9.71
N THR A 32 15.55 10.11 -9.43
CA THR A 32 15.07 11.00 -8.35
C THR A 32 15.62 10.56 -7.00
N VAL A 33 15.52 9.28 -6.66
CA VAL A 33 16.07 8.74 -5.40
C VAL A 33 17.58 8.94 -5.31
N LYS A 34 18.29 8.70 -6.41
CA LYS A 34 19.73 8.92 -6.48
C LYS A 34 20.11 10.38 -6.25
N LEU A 35 19.41 11.31 -6.90
CA LEU A 35 19.62 12.75 -6.72
C LEU A 35 19.38 13.17 -5.26
N LEU A 36 18.29 12.72 -4.64
CA LEU A 36 17.99 13.02 -3.24
C LEU A 36 19.09 12.50 -2.30
N LYS A 37 19.65 11.32 -2.58
CA LYS A 37 20.78 10.78 -1.83
C LYS A 37 22.05 11.60 -2.02
N GLU A 38 22.39 11.99 -3.26
CA GLU A 38 23.54 12.82 -3.56
C GLU A 38 23.46 14.19 -2.87
N LEU A 39 22.25 14.69 -2.65
CA LEU A 39 21.99 15.92 -1.91
C LEU A 39 21.89 15.72 -0.39
N ASN A 40 22.12 14.51 0.12
CA ASN A 40 21.94 14.12 1.53
C ASN A 40 20.54 14.45 2.08
N ALA A 41 19.52 14.52 1.20
CA ALA A 41 18.18 14.91 1.60
C ALA A 41 17.52 13.89 2.55
N PHE A 42 17.99 12.64 2.58
CA PHE A 42 17.44 11.59 3.44
C PHE A 42 17.93 11.68 4.91
N ASP A 43 19.04 12.35 5.14
CA ASP A 43 19.66 12.42 6.48
C ASP A 43 18.87 13.31 7.46
N GLU A 44 17.92 14.10 6.94
CA GLU A 44 17.10 15.03 7.73
C GLU A 44 15.78 14.40 8.22
N TYR A 45 15.47 13.14 7.83
CA TYR A 45 14.18 12.53 8.10
C TYR A 45 14.31 11.22 8.88
N ASP A 46 13.45 11.05 9.88
CA ASP A 46 13.31 9.80 10.63
C ASP A 46 12.56 8.72 9.82
N VAL A 47 11.66 9.15 8.94
CA VAL A 47 10.84 8.25 8.11
C VAL A 47 10.78 8.78 6.68
N ILE A 48 11.05 7.90 5.71
CA ILE A 48 10.92 8.19 4.28
C ILE A 48 9.91 7.21 3.71
N LEU A 49 8.81 7.74 3.16
CA LEU A 49 7.74 6.93 2.57
C LEU A 49 7.79 7.03 1.03
N PHE A 50 7.98 5.90 0.38
CA PHE A 50 7.82 5.77 -1.06
C PHE A 50 6.39 5.34 -1.39
N ASP A 51 5.58 6.24 -1.93
CA ASP A 51 4.24 5.93 -2.45
C ASP A 51 4.37 5.35 -3.86
N VAL A 52 4.24 4.02 -3.94
CA VAL A 52 4.53 3.25 -5.15
C VAL A 52 3.26 2.69 -5.75
N LEU A 53 3.12 2.79 -7.07
CA LEU A 53 2.03 2.18 -7.81
C LEU A 53 2.03 0.65 -7.66
N GLY A 54 0.84 0.04 -7.65
CA GLY A 54 0.67 -1.42 -7.52
C GLY A 54 1.09 -2.25 -8.75
N ASP A 55 1.56 -1.60 -9.82
CA ASP A 55 2.06 -2.29 -11.01
C ASP A 55 3.51 -2.77 -10.81
N VAL A 56 3.64 -4.04 -10.45
CA VAL A 56 4.94 -4.69 -10.18
C VAL A 56 5.78 -4.99 -11.42
N VAL A 57 5.23 -4.79 -12.61
CA VAL A 57 5.92 -5.12 -13.88
C VAL A 57 6.91 -4.04 -14.27
N CYS A 58 6.74 -2.81 -13.80
CA CYS A 58 7.62 -1.71 -14.19
C CYS A 58 8.77 -1.48 -13.20
N GLY A 59 9.90 -0.96 -13.70
CA GLY A 59 11.07 -0.62 -12.89
C GLY A 59 10.79 0.45 -11.80
N GLY A 60 9.65 1.17 -11.90
CA GLY A 60 9.20 2.13 -10.89
C GLY A 60 8.87 1.49 -9.55
N PHE A 61 8.40 0.24 -9.58
CA PHE A 61 8.20 -0.54 -8.39
C PHE A 61 9.53 -1.04 -7.79
N ALA A 62 10.45 -1.49 -8.63
CA ALA A 62 11.70 -2.11 -8.16
C ALA A 62 12.70 -1.10 -7.57
N ALA A 63 12.72 0.13 -8.06
CA ALA A 63 13.68 1.13 -7.62
C ALA A 63 13.53 1.49 -6.13
N PRO A 64 12.35 1.85 -5.58
CA PRO A 64 12.18 2.11 -4.16
C PRO A 64 12.54 0.94 -3.27
N LEU A 65 12.27 -0.30 -3.67
CA LEU A 65 12.61 -1.50 -2.89
C LEU A 65 14.12 -1.67 -2.62
N ASN A 66 14.98 -1.05 -3.46
CA ASN A 66 16.42 -1.08 -3.24
C ASN A 66 16.87 -0.19 -2.07
N TYR A 67 16.03 0.73 -1.65
CA TYR A 67 16.34 1.77 -0.67
C TYR A 67 15.46 1.71 0.57
N SER A 68 14.54 0.76 0.63
CA SER A 68 13.59 0.62 1.73
C SER A 68 14.01 -0.48 2.70
N ASP A 69 13.78 -0.25 3.99
CA ASP A 69 13.90 -1.25 5.05
C ASP A 69 12.63 -2.10 5.14
N TYR A 70 11.48 -1.46 4.91
CA TYR A 70 10.17 -2.09 4.98
C TYR A 70 9.34 -1.87 3.72
N CYS A 71 8.52 -2.87 3.40
CA CYS A 71 7.43 -2.76 2.45
C CYS A 71 6.11 -2.97 3.20
N MET A 72 5.09 -2.19 2.85
CA MET A 72 3.70 -2.41 3.25
C MET A 72 2.88 -2.70 1.99
N ILE A 73 2.07 -3.74 2.03
CA ILE A 73 1.15 -4.04 0.93
C ILE A 73 -0.19 -3.39 1.25
N VAL A 74 -0.66 -2.51 0.37
CA VAL A 74 -2.00 -1.93 0.45
C VAL A 74 -2.88 -2.59 -0.59
N THR A 75 -3.96 -3.24 -0.14
CA THR A 75 -4.90 -3.97 -1.00
C THR A 75 -6.34 -3.71 -0.56
N ASP A 76 -7.30 -4.04 -1.39
CA ASP A 76 -8.68 -4.21 -0.95
C ASP A 76 -9.04 -5.71 -0.90
N ASN A 77 -10.30 -6.03 -0.58
CA ASN A 77 -10.79 -7.40 -0.48
C ASN A 77 -11.22 -7.97 -1.85
N GLY A 78 -10.64 -7.49 -2.94
CA GLY A 78 -10.94 -7.91 -4.30
C GLY A 78 -9.96 -8.96 -4.82
N PHE A 79 -10.45 -9.80 -5.73
CA PHE A 79 -9.66 -10.84 -6.37
C PHE A 79 -8.38 -10.28 -7.04
N ASP A 80 -8.55 -9.28 -7.90
CA ASP A 80 -7.43 -8.73 -8.68
C ASP A 80 -6.42 -8.00 -7.79
N ALA A 81 -6.90 -7.32 -6.74
CA ALA A 81 -6.05 -6.63 -5.79
C ALA A 81 -5.19 -7.61 -4.99
N LEU A 82 -5.75 -8.74 -4.55
CA LEU A 82 -5.00 -9.79 -3.86
C LEU A 82 -4.02 -10.52 -4.78
N PHE A 83 -4.36 -10.64 -6.07
CA PHE A 83 -3.43 -11.16 -7.07
C PHE A 83 -2.21 -10.25 -7.26
N ALA A 84 -2.44 -8.93 -7.30
CA ALA A 84 -1.37 -7.93 -7.31
C ALA A 84 -0.55 -7.97 -6.01
N ALA A 85 -1.21 -8.07 -4.85
CA ALA A 85 -0.56 -8.21 -3.55
C ALA A 85 0.40 -9.41 -3.49
N ASN A 86 0.00 -10.55 -4.06
CA ASN A 86 0.86 -11.73 -4.14
C ASN A 86 2.12 -11.50 -4.96
N ARG A 87 2.03 -10.77 -6.06
CA ARG A 87 3.20 -10.41 -6.88
C ARG A 87 4.13 -9.44 -6.15
N ILE A 88 3.57 -8.51 -5.37
CA ILE A 88 4.35 -7.64 -4.49
C ILE A 88 5.09 -8.49 -3.45
N ALA A 89 4.39 -9.42 -2.78
CA ALA A 89 4.99 -10.31 -1.80
C ALA A 89 6.14 -11.14 -2.40
N ALA A 90 5.95 -11.70 -3.59
CA ALA A 90 7.00 -12.43 -4.30
C ALA A 90 8.21 -11.54 -4.61
N SER A 91 7.99 -10.29 -5.00
CA SER A 91 9.06 -9.32 -5.27
C SER A 91 9.83 -8.94 -4.01
N VAL A 92 9.13 -8.73 -2.88
CA VAL A 92 9.77 -8.49 -1.57
C VAL A 92 10.62 -9.69 -1.16
N ARG A 93 10.11 -10.90 -1.31
CA ARG A 93 10.84 -12.14 -1.02
C ARG A 93 12.12 -12.25 -1.84
N GLU A 94 12.03 -12.01 -3.14
CA GLU A 94 13.20 -12.06 -4.02
C GLU A 94 14.24 -11.00 -3.61
N LYS A 95 13.79 -9.80 -3.31
CA LYS A 95 14.65 -8.71 -2.88
C LYS A 95 15.31 -8.96 -1.52
N ALA A 96 14.59 -9.58 -0.59
CA ALA A 96 15.10 -9.93 0.74
C ALA A 96 16.29 -10.90 0.73
N ARG A 97 16.59 -11.55 -0.41
CA ARG A 97 17.78 -12.40 -0.57
C ARG A 97 19.08 -11.61 -0.60
N THR A 98 19.03 -10.37 -1.03
CA THR A 98 20.21 -9.52 -1.26
C THR A 98 20.18 -8.20 -0.50
N HIS A 99 19.03 -7.85 0.11
CA HIS A 99 18.80 -6.59 0.83
C HIS A 99 18.16 -6.87 2.18
N SER A 100 18.25 -5.91 3.09
CA SER A 100 17.63 -5.96 4.42
C SER A 100 16.10 -5.81 4.39
N LEU A 101 15.51 -5.56 3.22
CA LEU A 101 14.07 -5.35 3.03
C LEU A 101 13.23 -6.46 3.68
N ARG A 102 12.20 -6.06 4.42
CA ARG A 102 11.20 -6.94 5.04
C ARG A 102 9.79 -6.44 4.72
N LEU A 103 8.83 -7.36 4.73
CA LEU A 103 7.42 -7.00 4.69
C LEU A 103 6.97 -6.67 6.11
N ALA A 104 6.56 -5.42 6.35
CA ALA A 104 6.00 -5.01 7.63
C ALA A 104 4.58 -5.56 7.82
N GLY A 105 3.81 -5.63 6.76
CA GLY A 105 2.47 -6.22 6.78
C GLY A 105 1.58 -5.73 5.66
N LEU A 106 0.29 -6.06 5.79
CA LEU A 106 -0.77 -5.75 4.86
C LEU A 106 -1.74 -4.73 5.47
N ILE A 107 -2.22 -3.81 4.66
CA ILE A 107 -3.29 -2.86 4.97
C ILE A 107 -4.45 -3.16 4.03
N GLY A 108 -5.60 -3.54 4.57
CA GLY A 108 -6.84 -3.58 3.80
C GLY A 108 -7.43 -2.18 3.68
N ASN A 109 -7.58 -1.68 2.46
CA ASN A 109 -8.05 -0.33 2.20
C ASN A 109 -9.38 -0.36 1.45
N ARG A 110 -10.27 0.58 1.77
CA ARG A 110 -11.61 0.73 1.16
C ARG A 110 -12.47 -0.52 1.30
N THR A 111 -12.30 -1.29 2.36
CA THR A 111 -13.09 -2.49 2.61
C THR A 111 -13.38 -2.66 4.09
N SER A 112 -14.63 -3.02 4.42
CA SER A 112 -15.01 -3.51 5.76
C SER A 112 -14.94 -5.04 5.85
N LYS A 113 -14.84 -5.71 4.70
CA LYS A 113 -14.75 -7.16 4.59
C LYS A 113 -13.29 -7.56 4.55
N ARG A 114 -12.98 -8.71 5.12
CA ARG A 114 -11.63 -9.25 5.14
C ARG A 114 -11.55 -10.72 4.73
N ASP A 115 -12.67 -11.27 4.26
CA ASP A 115 -12.81 -12.72 4.01
C ASP A 115 -11.76 -13.24 3.04
N LEU A 116 -11.55 -12.55 1.91
CA LEU A 116 -10.52 -12.92 0.95
C LEU A 116 -9.11 -12.54 1.43
N ILE A 117 -8.97 -11.43 2.16
CA ILE A 117 -7.72 -11.06 2.80
C ILE A 117 -7.30 -12.16 3.78
N ASP A 118 -8.21 -12.65 4.61
CA ASP A 118 -7.91 -13.71 5.57
C ASP A 118 -7.51 -15.02 4.88
N LYS A 119 -8.22 -15.42 3.83
CA LYS A 119 -7.84 -16.59 3.01
C LYS A 119 -6.47 -16.41 2.36
N TYR A 120 -6.17 -15.20 1.86
CA TYR A 120 -4.86 -14.90 1.29
C TYR A 120 -3.75 -15.03 2.35
N ILE A 121 -3.97 -14.51 3.55
CA ILE A 121 -2.99 -14.57 4.65
C ILE A 121 -2.77 -16.01 5.14
N GLU A 122 -3.77 -16.89 5.06
CA GLU A 122 -3.59 -18.32 5.34
C GLU A 122 -2.55 -18.94 4.39
N SER A 123 -2.52 -18.52 3.13
CA SER A 123 -1.55 -18.98 2.13
C SER A 123 -0.21 -18.26 2.18
N VAL A 124 -0.23 -16.97 2.47
CA VAL A 124 0.95 -16.09 2.54
C VAL A 124 0.96 -15.38 3.88
N PRO A 125 1.39 -16.04 4.96
CA PRO A 125 1.34 -15.49 6.31
C PRO A 125 2.11 -14.17 6.43
N MET A 126 1.38 -13.14 6.89
CA MET A 126 1.92 -11.81 7.16
C MET A 126 1.05 -11.07 8.18
N PRO A 127 1.60 -10.09 8.91
CA PRO A 127 0.80 -9.24 9.78
C PRO A 127 -0.25 -8.45 8.99
N VAL A 128 -1.44 -8.26 9.58
CA VAL A 128 -2.42 -7.26 9.10
C VAL A 128 -2.27 -6.04 10.00
N LEU A 129 -1.83 -4.93 9.41
CA LEU A 129 -1.59 -3.70 10.15
C LEU A 129 -2.89 -2.97 10.46
N GLU A 130 -3.79 -2.89 9.47
CA GLU A 130 -5.08 -2.23 9.65
C GLU A 130 -6.07 -2.63 8.54
N ILE A 131 -7.36 -2.50 8.82
CA ILE A 131 -8.45 -2.62 7.83
C ILE A 131 -9.25 -1.32 7.83
N LEU A 132 -9.15 -0.57 6.75
CA LEU A 132 -9.86 0.70 6.58
C LEU A 132 -11.12 0.47 5.73
N PRO A 133 -12.30 0.81 6.24
CA PRO A 133 -13.53 0.78 5.43
C PRO A 133 -13.49 1.84 4.32
N LEU A 134 -14.46 1.77 3.41
CA LEU A 134 -14.68 2.85 2.45
C LEU A 134 -15.26 4.06 3.20
N ILE A 135 -14.48 5.14 3.30
CA ILE A 135 -14.83 6.35 4.04
C ILE A 135 -14.97 7.51 3.05
N GLU A 136 -16.17 8.06 2.95
CA GLU A 136 -16.46 9.15 2.01
C GLU A 136 -15.68 10.44 2.34
N ASP A 137 -15.47 10.72 3.63
CA ASP A 137 -14.72 11.92 4.05
C ASP A 137 -13.29 11.94 3.52
N ILE A 138 -12.66 10.78 3.27
CA ILE A 138 -11.34 10.71 2.63
C ILE A 138 -11.43 11.13 1.16
N ARG A 139 -12.54 10.86 0.46
CA ARG A 139 -12.76 11.36 -0.90
C ARG A 139 -13.00 12.87 -0.90
N VAL A 140 -13.82 13.35 0.04
CA VAL A 140 -14.10 14.78 0.22
C VAL A 140 -12.83 15.54 0.54
N SER A 141 -11.96 15.01 1.38
CA SER A 141 -10.68 15.65 1.74
C SER A 141 -9.80 15.88 0.50
N ARG A 142 -9.72 14.91 -0.39
CA ARG A 142 -8.98 15.03 -1.67
C ARG A 142 -9.53 16.14 -2.56
N VAL A 143 -10.86 16.20 -2.70
CA VAL A 143 -11.52 17.27 -3.49
C VAL A 143 -11.25 18.65 -2.90
N LYS A 144 -11.16 18.76 -1.59
CA LYS A 144 -10.83 19.98 -0.87
C LYS A 144 -9.33 20.33 -0.89
N GLY A 145 -8.48 19.45 -1.40
CA GLY A 145 -7.02 19.62 -1.35
C GLY A 145 -6.47 19.62 0.08
N LYS A 146 -7.12 18.89 0.99
CA LYS A 146 -6.77 18.80 2.40
C LYS A 146 -6.55 17.35 2.81
N THR A 147 -5.75 17.13 3.83
CA THR A 147 -5.67 15.85 4.50
C THR A 147 -6.87 15.63 5.40
N ILE A 148 -7.19 14.37 5.72
CA ILE A 148 -8.24 14.07 6.71
C ILE A 148 -7.87 14.59 8.10
N PHE A 149 -6.57 14.71 8.41
CA PHE A 149 -6.08 15.28 9.66
C PHE A 149 -6.40 16.79 9.76
N GLU A 150 -6.15 17.57 8.67
CA GLU A 150 -6.53 18.99 8.63
C GLU A 150 -8.04 19.19 8.78
N MET A 151 -8.83 18.32 8.17
CA MET A 151 -10.28 18.38 8.33
C MET A 151 -10.70 18.07 9.77
N ALA A 152 -10.05 17.12 10.44
CA ALA A 152 -10.34 16.76 11.82
C ALA A 152 -10.00 17.85 12.85
N GLU A 153 -9.17 18.85 12.50
CA GLU A 153 -8.92 20.01 13.35
C GLU A 153 -10.17 20.87 13.52
N THR A 154 -10.98 20.98 12.46
CA THR A 154 -12.20 21.77 12.46
C THR A 154 -13.46 20.93 12.67
N ASP A 155 -13.40 19.64 12.42
CA ASP A 155 -14.49 18.67 12.61
C ASP A 155 -14.03 17.47 13.46
N PRO A 156 -14.23 17.52 14.77
CA PRO A 156 -13.83 16.44 15.68
C PRO A 156 -14.50 15.08 15.40
N SER A 157 -15.61 15.04 14.64
CA SER A 157 -16.28 13.79 14.27
C SER A 157 -15.41 12.92 13.36
N LEU A 158 -14.40 13.50 12.71
CA LEU A 158 -13.44 12.81 11.84
C LEU A 158 -12.27 12.14 12.60
N LYS A 159 -12.12 12.39 13.91
CA LYS A 159 -11.06 11.76 14.71
C LYS A 159 -11.04 10.22 14.63
N PRO A 160 -12.16 9.50 14.62
CA PRO A 160 -12.13 8.05 14.42
C PRO A 160 -11.50 7.63 13.09
N VAL A 161 -11.61 8.48 12.05
CA VAL A 161 -10.99 8.21 10.75
C VAL A 161 -9.47 8.40 10.81
N THR A 162 -8.99 9.43 11.50
CA THR A 162 -7.55 9.62 11.67
C THR A 162 -6.92 8.51 12.50
N GLN A 163 -7.69 7.85 13.38
CA GLN A 163 -7.18 6.77 14.23
C GLN A 163 -6.67 5.57 13.42
N TYR A 164 -7.29 5.22 12.29
CA TYR A 164 -6.77 4.17 11.42
C TYR A 164 -5.33 4.43 10.99
N TYR A 165 -5.03 5.66 10.59
CA TYR A 165 -3.68 6.03 10.15
C TYR A 165 -2.68 6.08 11.32
N LEU A 166 -3.13 6.54 12.49
CA LEU A 166 -2.30 6.54 13.70
C LEU A 166 -1.95 5.11 14.12
N ASN A 167 -2.90 4.18 14.06
CA ASN A 167 -2.65 2.76 14.37
C ASN A 167 -1.58 2.16 13.44
N ILE A 168 -1.61 2.50 12.15
CA ILE A 168 -0.59 2.07 11.19
C ILE A 168 0.76 2.70 11.54
N ALA A 169 0.78 4.00 11.81
CA ALA A 169 2.01 4.73 12.14
C ALA A 169 2.67 4.17 13.40
N ASP A 170 1.91 3.92 14.45
CA ASP A 170 2.41 3.36 15.71
C ASP A 170 3.08 1.99 15.49
N GLN A 171 2.49 1.13 14.67
CA GLN A 171 3.04 -0.19 14.36
C GLN A 171 4.34 -0.10 13.56
N ILE A 172 4.45 0.84 12.63
CA ILE A 172 5.66 1.05 11.83
C ILE A 172 6.77 1.70 12.65
N LEU A 173 6.44 2.70 13.46
CA LEU A 173 7.40 3.38 14.34
C LEU A 173 7.95 2.47 15.44
N ALA A 174 7.19 1.43 15.82
CA ALA A 174 7.69 0.39 16.72
C ALA A 174 8.81 -0.49 16.10
N GLN A 175 9.17 -0.24 14.85
CA GLN A 175 10.21 -0.97 14.10
C GLN A 175 9.99 -2.49 14.16
N PRO A 176 8.94 -3.00 13.53
CA PRO A 176 8.64 -4.43 13.53
C PRO A 176 9.81 -5.22 12.92
N GLU A 177 10.02 -6.46 13.37
CA GLU A 177 11.03 -7.32 12.75
C GLU A 177 10.72 -7.55 11.26
N GLY A 178 9.45 -7.45 10.90
CA GLY A 178 8.94 -7.75 9.57
C GLY A 178 9.09 -9.23 9.21
N VAL A 179 8.56 -9.60 8.07
CA VAL A 179 8.62 -10.98 7.60
C VAL A 179 9.20 -11.07 6.19
N ILE A 180 9.77 -12.21 5.84
CA ILE A 180 10.02 -12.58 4.46
C ILE A 180 8.79 -13.38 4.02
N PRO A 181 7.93 -12.85 3.14
CA PRO A 181 6.68 -13.52 2.79
C PRO A 181 6.95 -14.85 2.09
N SER A 182 6.07 -15.81 2.31
CA SER A 182 6.06 -17.04 1.53
C SER A 182 5.61 -16.76 0.10
N GLU A 183 5.90 -17.68 -0.79
CA GLU A 183 5.46 -17.60 -2.18
C GLU A 183 4.26 -18.53 -2.37
N THR A 184 3.17 -17.97 -2.90
CA THR A 184 2.05 -18.76 -3.43
C THR A 184 2.04 -18.61 -4.94
N LYS A 185 1.98 -19.74 -5.65
CA LYS A 185 1.93 -19.72 -7.11
C LYS A 185 0.61 -19.11 -7.57
N ASP A 186 0.66 -18.33 -8.64
CA ASP A 186 -0.53 -17.68 -9.21
C ASP A 186 -1.70 -18.65 -9.43
N ARG A 187 -1.40 -19.89 -9.89
CA ARG A 187 -2.42 -20.93 -10.08
C ARG A 187 -3.11 -21.35 -8.78
N ASP A 188 -2.34 -21.51 -7.71
CA ASP A 188 -2.84 -21.99 -6.43
C ASP A 188 -3.65 -20.86 -5.75
N LEU A 189 -3.17 -19.63 -5.86
CA LEU A 189 -3.90 -18.46 -5.43
C LEU A 189 -5.21 -18.27 -6.21
N PHE A 190 -5.16 -18.44 -7.53
CA PHE A 190 -6.36 -18.38 -8.37
C PHE A 190 -7.39 -19.41 -7.91
N ALA A 191 -6.99 -20.66 -7.67
CA ALA A 191 -7.89 -21.69 -7.20
C ALA A 191 -8.50 -21.35 -5.84
N LEU A 192 -7.68 -20.87 -4.89
CA LEU A 192 -8.10 -20.48 -3.55
C LEU A 192 -9.16 -19.35 -3.58
N LEU A 193 -8.89 -18.30 -4.34
CA LEU A 193 -9.76 -17.14 -4.42
C LEU A 193 -11.03 -17.43 -5.27
N SER A 194 -10.90 -18.23 -6.33
CA SER A 194 -12.04 -18.62 -7.16
C SER A 194 -13.01 -19.50 -6.38
N ASP A 195 -12.52 -20.41 -5.55
CA ASP A 195 -13.36 -21.26 -4.71
C ASP A 195 -14.25 -20.43 -3.79
N PHE A 196 -13.75 -19.33 -3.26
CA PHE A 196 -14.54 -18.40 -2.43
C PHE A 196 -15.72 -17.79 -3.17
N TYR A 197 -15.57 -17.46 -4.45
CA TYR A 197 -16.66 -16.91 -5.27
C TYR A 197 -17.61 -17.98 -5.78
N LEU A 198 -17.11 -19.16 -6.08
CA LEU A 198 -17.94 -20.26 -6.64
C LEU A 198 -18.68 -21.02 -5.53
N ASN A 199 -18.09 -21.11 -4.35
CA ASN A 199 -18.61 -21.79 -3.18
C ASN A 199 -18.60 -20.85 -1.96
N PRO A 200 -19.35 -19.74 -1.99
CA PRO A 200 -19.33 -18.78 -0.89
C PRO A 200 -19.82 -19.44 0.41
N PRO A 201 -19.26 -19.07 1.57
CA PRO A 201 -19.77 -19.52 2.86
C PRO A 201 -21.26 -19.21 2.98
N GLU A 202 -22.02 -20.05 3.71
CA GLU A 202 -23.48 -19.89 3.86
C GLU A 202 -23.87 -18.49 4.42
N ASP A 203 -23.00 -17.86 5.19
CA ASP A 203 -23.17 -16.54 5.79
C ASP A 203 -22.68 -15.39 4.90
N ALA A 204 -22.18 -15.66 3.68
CA ALA A 204 -21.73 -14.61 2.78
C ALA A 204 -22.94 -13.78 2.33
N PRO A 205 -22.93 -12.45 2.49
CA PRO A 205 -23.99 -11.61 1.97
C PRO A 205 -24.09 -11.82 0.46
N LYS A 206 -25.28 -12.23 -0.01
CA LYS A 206 -25.54 -12.35 -1.44
C LYS A 206 -25.24 -11.00 -2.08
N ALA A 207 -24.48 -11.02 -3.17
CA ALA A 207 -24.25 -9.82 -3.95
C ALA A 207 -25.63 -9.22 -4.30
N GLU A 208 -25.95 -8.06 -3.77
CA GLU A 208 -27.09 -7.30 -4.21
C GLU A 208 -26.86 -7.00 -5.69
N SER A 209 -27.73 -7.54 -6.52
CA SER A 209 -27.74 -7.24 -7.94
C SER A 209 -28.28 -5.82 -8.12
N GLU A 210 -27.44 -4.81 -7.82
CA GLU A 210 -27.69 -3.45 -8.30
C GLU A 210 -27.36 -3.38 -9.80
N LEU A 211 -28.22 -3.97 -10.59
CA LEU A 211 -28.39 -3.69 -12.01
C LEU A 211 -29.84 -3.25 -12.23
N ASP A 212 -30.24 -2.20 -11.55
CA ASP A 212 -31.33 -1.34 -12.00
C ASP A 212 -30.70 -0.13 -12.69
N LEU A 213 -30.58 -0.26 -14.00
CA LEU A 213 -30.31 0.82 -14.96
C LEU A 213 -31.56 1.64 -15.23
#